data_de738ca5993cd9716e270883db42d677
#
_entry.id   de738ca5993cd9716e270883db42d677
#
_cell.length_a   1.000
_cell.length_b   1.000
_cell.length_c   1.000
_cell.angle_alpha   90.00
_cell.angle_beta   90.00
_cell.angle_gamma   90.00
#
_symmetry.space_group_name_H-M   'P 1'
#
loop_
_entity.id
_entity.type
_entity.pdbx_description
1 polymer ?
#
loop_
_entity_poly.entity_id
_entity_poly.type
_entity_poly.pdbx_seq_one_letter_code
_entity_poly.pdbx_strand_id
1 'polypeptide(L)'
;MAEGLRIVPVNKKPLRIILPDQLGPNFIDDEKQKTLLIVPMKDTFARKLHIQKAVWWMSAILHRVAEAKEPIEIIFCEDLAGFLRGFSEEAEVIGPTSFEMRKAFMDRKNIIRLPSRGFVTSENDFANWISSRAGKKLKLEDFYRFARLKHNILLDSDGSPVGGAWNFDNENRLPPPKSDQLPVKPFGGFTWNEIDEQALSKIREFQSKGFSFIGSFKKEKYFASSRSESIVALKNFIDHRLELFGPYEDASLQNDWIMAHSLLSAPMNIGLLDPKEVISAATRALHHGAPINSVEGLVRQILGWRDYVWHLYWHFGENYVSDSNHFAASRVLPDWMADLTTNELTANCLKVVTQDLQERGWLHHIQRLMILGNWALQQQLDPKQLVDWFDRAFLDGHPWVMAANVVGMSQYADGGRMSTKPYVSGGAYINKMSNFCKSCTYSPEIRVGKQACPFTAGYWKFIHRNQDEFKKNPRISQAVYGLARLKDLSVLLQEKSNEK
;
A
#
# COMPACT_ATOMS: atom_id res chain seq x y z
N MET A 1 -1.34 -67.13 20.13
CA MET A 1 -2.30 -66.13 19.61
C MET A 1 -1.51 -64.81 19.49
N ALA A 2 -1.17 -64.45 18.28
CA ALA A 2 -0.37 -63.24 18.02
C ALA A 2 -1.35 -62.07 17.82
N GLU A 3 -1.33 -61.12 18.75
CA GLU A 3 -2.06 -59.85 18.59
C GLU A 3 -1.41 -59.05 17.48
N GLY A 4 -2.14 -58.82 16.39
CA GLY A 4 -1.72 -58.00 15.28
C GLY A 4 -1.61 -56.55 15.69
N LEU A 5 -0.40 -56.01 15.60
CA LEU A 5 -0.13 -54.57 15.61
C LEU A 5 -0.95 -53.92 14.48
N ARG A 6 -2.05 -53.22 14.82
CA ARG A 6 -2.72 -52.29 13.93
C ARG A 6 -1.74 -51.10 13.70
N ILE A 7 -1.14 -51.07 12.54
CA ILE A 7 -0.46 -49.88 12.05
C ILE A 7 -1.55 -48.81 11.86
N VAL A 8 -1.59 -47.82 12.76
CA VAL A 8 -2.40 -46.62 12.58
C VAL A 8 -1.79 -45.89 11.37
N PRO A 9 -2.59 -45.60 10.33
CA PRO A 9 -2.06 -44.88 9.20
C PRO A 9 -1.50 -43.52 9.68
N VAL A 10 -0.27 -43.25 9.33
CA VAL A 10 0.37 -41.92 9.49
C VAL A 10 -0.62 -40.93 8.88
N ASN A 11 -1.21 -40.06 9.70
CA ASN A 11 -2.13 -39.02 9.26
C ASN A 11 -1.44 -38.20 8.15
N LYS A 12 -1.86 -38.45 6.91
CA LYS A 12 -1.42 -37.66 5.76
C LYS A 12 -1.95 -36.24 5.98
N LYS A 13 -1.07 -35.25 6.08
CA LYS A 13 -1.49 -33.85 6.23
C LYS A 13 -2.45 -33.50 5.08
N PRO A 14 -3.53 -32.73 5.33
CA PRO A 14 -4.42 -32.28 4.27
C PRO A 14 -3.66 -31.46 3.23
N LEU A 15 -4.20 -31.37 2.02
CA LEU A 15 -3.66 -30.56 0.95
C LEU A 15 -3.59 -29.09 1.39
N ARG A 16 -2.44 -28.42 1.20
CA ARG A 16 -2.32 -26.99 1.44
C ARG A 16 -2.72 -26.21 0.18
N ILE A 17 -3.76 -25.41 0.28
CA ILE A 17 -4.09 -24.41 -0.74
C ILE A 17 -3.36 -23.11 -0.42
N ILE A 18 -2.69 -22.53 -1.40
CA ILE A 18 -2.12 -21.19 -1.36
C ILE A 18 -2.69 -20.34 -2.52
N LEU A 19 -2.78 -19.03 -2.29
CA LEU A 19 -3.33 -18.04 -3.23
C LEU A 19 -2.21 -17.13 -3.78
N PRO A 20 -2.46 -16.34 -4.84
CA PRO A 20 -1.45 -15.49 -5.46
C PRO A 20 -0.81 -14.44 -4.55
N ASP A 21 -1.39 -14.14 -3.40
CA ASP A 21 -0.88 -13.25 -2.36
C ASP A 21 -0.26 -13.99 -1.16
N GLN A 22 0.00 -15.31 -1.31
CA GLN A 22 0.52 -16.21 -0.27
C GLN A 22 1.75 -16.97 -0.75
N LEU A 23 2.71 -16.25 -1.36
CA LEU A 23 3.83 -16.88 -2.09
C LEU A 23 5.09 -17.12 -1.25
N GLY A 24 5.09 -16.73 0.02
CA GLY A 24 6.26 -16.86 0.90
C GLY A 24 6.35 -18.18 1.67
N PRO A 25 7.50 -18.44 2.30
CA PRO A 25 7.73 -19.66 3.07
C PRO A 25 6.83 -19.77 4.31
N ASN A 26 6.39 -18.66 4.89
CA ASN A 26 5.50 -18.63 6.04
C ASN A 26 4.06 -19.10 5.76
N PHE A 27 3.73 -19.41 4.50
CA PHE A 27 2.44 -20.00 4.11
C PHE A 27 2.48 -21.53 3.97
N ILE A 28 3.65 -22.14 4.17
CA ILE A 28 3.85 -23.60 4.14
C ILE A 28 4.52 -24.01 5.44
N ASP A 29 3.85 -24.87 6.23
CA ASP A 29 4.37 -25.33 7.54
C ASP A 29 5.31 -26.53 7.42
N ASP A 30 5.17 -27.30 6.35
CA ASP A 30 5.95 -28.49 6.07
C ASP A 30 6.20 -28.59 4.57
N GLU A 31 7.46 -28.56 4.18
CA GLU A 31 7.85 -28.61 2.76
C GLU A 31 7.36 -29.90 2.07
N LYS A 32 7.15 -31.00 2.80
CA LYS A 32 6.62 -32.26 2.28
C LYS A 32 5.10 -32.29 2.14
N GLN A 33 4.39 -31.27 2.62
CA GLN A 33 2.95 -31.17 2.47
C GLN A 33 2.59 -30.90 1.01
N LYS A 34 1.72 -31.73 0.41
CA LYS A 34 1.21 -31.46 -0.94
C LYS A 34 0.60 -30.06 -0.98
N THR A 35 1.06 -29.23 -1.92
CA THR A 35 0.66 -27.82 -2.03
C THR A 35 0.04 -27.55 -3.40
N LEU A 36 -1.09 -26.87 -3.40
CA LEU A 36 -1.82 -26.43 -4.58
C LEU A 36 -1.87 -24.89 -4.61
N LEU A 37 -1.26 -24.29 -5.62
CA LEU A 37 -1.38 -22.86 -5.90
C LEU A 37 -2.55 -22.64 -6.88
N ILE A 38 -3.62 -22.01 -6.40
CA ILE A 38 -4.77 -21.68 -7.22
C ILE A 38 -4.63 -20.23 -7.70
N VAL A 39 -4.64 -20.04 -9.02
CA VAL A 39 -4.57 -18.73 -9.66
C VAL A 39 -5.90 -18.43 -10.36
N PRO A 40 -6.84 -17.73 -9.70
CA PRO A 40 -8.12 -17.35 -10.29
C PRO A 40 -7.89 -16.16 -11.21
N MET A 41 -7.94 -16.39 -12.53
CA MET A 41 -7.52 -15.41 -13.55
C MET A 41 -8.38 -14.15 -13.54
N LYS A 42 -9.71 -14.30 -13.43
CA LYS A 42 -10.63 -13.15 -13.39
C LYS A 42 -10.42 -12.34 -12.11
N ASP A 43 -10.39 -13.00 -10.96
CA ASP A 43 -10.28 -12.33 -9.66
C ASP A 43 -8.94 -11.61 -9.51
N THR A 44 -7.87 -12.16 -10.12
CA THR A 44 -6.51 -11.62 -10.01
C THR A 44 -6.19 -10.60 -11.10
N PHE A 45 -6.56 -10.83 -12.39
CA PHE A 45 -6.03 -10.08 -13.54
C PHE A 45 -7.07 -9.32 -14.35
N ALA A 46 -8.39 -9.61 -14.25
CA ALA A 46 -9.38 -9.01 -15.15
C ALA A 46 -9.77 -7.55 -14.80
N ARG A 47 -9.29 -7.01 -13.69
CA ARG A 47 -9.66 -5.68 -13.17
C ARG A 47 -8.93 -4.51 -13.83
N LYS A 48 -8.47 -4.65 -15.07
CA LYS A 48 -7.68 -3.62 -15.79
C LYS A 48 -6.49 -3.14 -14.96
N LEU A 49 -5.68 -4.11 -14.46
CA LEU A 49 -4.50 -3.82 -13.63
C LEU A 49 -3.45 -3.01 -14.41
N HIS A 50 -2.52 -2.40 -13.68
CA HIS A 50 -1.30 -1.89 -14.29
C HIS A 50 -0.49 -3.04 -14.91
N ILE A 51 0.00 -2.87 -16.15
CA ILE A 51 0.71 -3.93 -16.86
C ILE A 51 1.97 -4.41 -16.11
N GLN A 52 2.70 -3.50 -15.46
CA GLN A 52 3.84 -3.85 -14.61
C GLN A 52 3.42 -4.72 -13.42
N LYS A 53 2.29 -4.40 -12.78
CA LYS A 53 1.73 -5.22 -11.69
C LYS A 53 1.40 -6.63 -12.18
N ALA A 54 0.72 -6.74 -13.30
CA ALA A 54 0.28 -8.02 -13.84
C ALA A 54 1.49 -8.92 -14.19
N VAL A 55 2.50 -8.38 -14.86
CA VAL A 55 3.73 -9.12 -15.21
C VAL A 55 4.53 -9.49 -13.97
N TRP A 56 4.76 -8.53 -13.06
CA TRP A 56 5.46 -8.76 -11.81
C TRP A 56 4.78 -9.84 -10.95
N TRP A 57 3.46 -9.78 -10.82
CA TRP A 57 2.71 -10.73 -10.01
C TRP A 57 2.71 -12.14 -10.63
N MET A 58 2.54 -12.24 -11.96
CA MET A 58 2.70 -13.50 -12.68
C MET A 58 4.13 -14.07 -12.53
N SER A 59 5.15 -13.21 -12.62
CA SER A 59 6.55 -13.60 -12.37
C SER A 59 6.70 -14.17 -10.96
N ALA A 60 6.13 -13.52 -9.93
CA ALA A 60 6.20 -14.01 -8.56
C ALA A 60 5.53 -15.38 -8.37
N ILE A 61 4.38 -15.59 -9.02
CA ILE A 61 3.68 -16.89 -9.04
C ILE A 61 4.57 -17.98 -9.65
N LEU A 62 5.16 -17.72 -10.80
CA LEU A 62 6.01 -18.70 -11.48
C LEU A 62 7.33 -18.96 -10.73
N HIS A 63 7.96 -17.91 -10.19
CA HIS A 63 9.13 -18.06 -9.32
C HIS A 63 8.84 -18.91 -8.09
N ARG A 64 7.64 -18.73 -7.47
CA ARG A 64 7.26 -19.54 -6.31
C ARG A 64 7.24 -21.03 -6.63
N VAL A 65 6.74 -21.40 -7.81
CA VAL A 65 6.72 -22.79 -8.26
C VAL A 65 8.15 -23.29 -8.55
N ALA A 66 8.95 -22.48 -9.23
CA ALA A 66 10.33 -22.84 -9.61
C ALA A 66 11.30 -22.93 -8.43
N GLU A 67 11.14 -22.10 -7.39
CA GLU A 67 11.98 -22.09 -6.18
C GLU A 67 11.55 -23.13 -5.14
N ALA A 68 10.42 -23.83 -5.33
CA ALA A 68 9.93 -24.80 -4.37
C ALA A 68 10.84 -26.05 -4.35
N LYS A 69 11.20 -26.52 -3.14
CA LYS A 69 11.96 -27.75 -2.96
C LYS A 69 11.16 -28.99 -3.31
N GLU A 70 9.87 -28.99 -2.91
CA GLU A 70 8.91 -30.02 -3.32
C GLU A 70 7.95 -29.42 -4.35
N PRO A 71 7.46 -30.23 -5.32
CA PRO A 71 6.60 -29.72 -6.38
C PRO A 71 5.32 -29.06 -5.84
N ILE A 72 5.08 -27.82 -6.28
CA ILE A 72 3.82 -27.11 -6.09
C ILE A 72 3.00 -27.32 -7.37
N GLU A 73 1.82 -27.93 -7.22
CA GLU A 73 0.84 -28.00 -8.29
C GLU A 73 0.22 -26.61 -8.50
N ILE A 74 0.21 -26.11 -9.75
CA ILE A 74 -0.39 -24.83 -10.09
C ILE A 74 -1.64 -25.03 -10.95
N ILE A 75 -2.74 -24.40 -10.58
CA ILE A 75 -3.98 -24.41 -11.36
C ILE A 75 -4.39 -22.98 -11.70
N PHE A 76 -4.49 -22.71 -13.00
CA PHE A 76 -5.14 -21.51 -13.50
C PHE A 76 -6.61 -21.78 -13.73
N CYS A 77 -7.49 -21.17 -12.93
CA CYS A 77 -8.93 -21.28 -13.07
C CYS A 77 -9.56 -19.95 -13.49
N GLU A 78 -10.78 -19.98 -13.96
CA GLU A 78 -11.49 -18.76 -14.39
C GLU A 78 -11.73 -17.83 -13.19
N ASP A 79 -12.38 -18.33 -12.16
CA ASP A 79 -12.60 -17.65 -10.87
C ASP A 79 -12.50 -18.65 -9.71
N LEU A 80 -12.22 -18.15 -8.50
CA LEU A 80 -12.01 -18.98 -7.32
C LEU A 80 -13.29 -19.70 -6.89
N ALA A 81 -14.42 -19.02 -6.87
CA ALA A 81 -15.69 -19.59 -6.43
C ALA A 81 -16.15 -20.73 -7.37
N GLY A 82 -15.93 -20.55 -8.70
CA GLY A 82 -16.19 -21.57 -9.71
C GLY A 82 -15.35 -22.82 -9.51
N PHE A 83 -14.06 -22.63 -9.33
CA PHE A 83 -13.13 -23.73 -9.04
C PHE A 83 -13.53 -24.51 -7.79
N LEU A 84 -13.77 -23.80 -6.68
CA LEU A 84 -14.10 -24.43 -5.40
C LEU A 84 -15.45 -25.18 -5.44
N ARG A 85 -16.40 -24.85 -6.32
CA ARG A 85 -17.64 -25.64 -6.48
C ARG A 85 -17.38 -27.09 -6.90
N GLY A 86 -16.36 -27.30 -7.73
CA GLY A 86 -15.96 -28.66 -8.16
C GLY A 86 -14.88 -29.33 -7.29
N PHE A 87 -14.35 -28.64 -6.30
CA PHE A 87 -13.26 -29.13 -5.46
C PHE A 87 -13.80 -29.96 -4.28
N SER A 88 -13.38 -31.23 -4.21
CA SER A 88 -13.88 -32.20 -3.21
C SER A 88 -12.82 -32.76 -2.24
N GLU A 89 -11.51 -32.48 -2.52
CA GLU A 89 -10.43 -32.98 -1.65
C GLU A 89 -10.46 -32.28 -0.27
N GLU A 90 -10.02 -33.00 0.76
CA GLU A 90 -9.73 -32.38 2.06
C GLU A 90 -8.51 -31.49 1.97
N ALA A 91 -8.69 -30.23 2.35
CA ALA A 91 -7.62 -29.23 2.23
C ALA A 91 -7.63 -28.26 3.41
N GLU A 92 -6.57 -27.47 3.51
CA GLU A 92 -6.48 -26.32 4.39
C GLU A 92 -5.99 -25.09 3.62
N VAL A 93 -6.47 -23.92 4.01
CA VAL A 93 -6.07 -22.63 3.44
C VAL A 93 -5.76 -21.65 4.57
N ILE A 94 -4.68 -20.91 4.44
CA ILE A 94 -4.39 -19.78 5.34
C ILE A 94 -5.37 -18.65 5.02
N GLY A 95 -5.88 -17.96 6.05
CA GLY A 95 -6.92 -16.95 5.91
C GLY A 95 -6.67 -15.99 4.74
N PRO A 96 -7.53 -16.01 3.71
CA PRO A 96 -7.39 -15.11 2.57
C PRO A 96 -7.45 -13.64 2.95
N THR A 97 -6.86 -12.76 2.16
CA THR A 97 -6.65 -11.35 2.49
C THR A 97 -7.79 -10.41 2.07
N SER A 98 -8.81 -10.91 1.37
CA SER A 98 -9.99 -10.12 0.98
C SER A 98 -11.29 -10.76 1.41
N PHE A 99 -12.35 -9.94 1.57
CA PHE A 99 -13.70 -10.42 1.86
C PHE A 99 -14.20 -11.38 0.78
N GLU A 100 -14.00 -11.06 -0.47
CA GLU A 100 -14.43 -11.86 -1.62
C GLU A 100 -13.80 -13.26 -1.58
N MET A 101 -12.48 -13.33 -1.42
CA MET A 101 -11.78 -14.62 -1.30
C MET A 101 -12.20 -15.38 -0.04
N ARG A 102 -12.38 -14.71 1.11
CA ARG A 102 -12.87 -15.40 2.33
C ARG A 102 -14.27 -16.01 2.13
N LYS A 103 -15.16 -15.30 1.45
CA LYS A 103 -16.50 -15.80 1.13
C LYS A 103 -16.48 -17.07 0.26
N ALA A 104 -15.58 -17.13 -0.72
CA ALA A 104 -15.45 -18.30 -1.57
C ALA A 104 -15.18 -19.60 -0.77
N PHE A 105 -14.52 -19.49 0.38
CA PHE A 105 -14.21 -20.61 1.27
C PHE A 105 -15.25 -20.82 2.40
N MET A 106 -16.23 -19.94 2.62
CA MET A 106 -17.07 -19.98 3.82
C MET A 106 -17.87 -21.27 3.99
N ASP A 107 -18.47 -21.77 2.91
CA ASP A 107 -19.37 -22.91 2.96
C ASP A 107 -18.69 -24.23 2.58
N ARG A 108 -17.35 -24.29 2.57
CA ARG A 108 -16.58 -25.46 2.18
C ARG A 108 -16.21 -26.31 3.40
N LYS A 109 -17.02 -27.34 3.68
CA LYS A 109 -16.82 -28.24 4.84
C LYS A 109 -15.54 -29.08 4.74
N ASN A 110 -15.07 -29.33 3.50
CA ASN A 110 -13.85 -30.08 3.21
C ASN A 110 -12.58 -29.21 3.27
N ILE A 111 -12.68 -27.87 3.53
CA ILE A 111 -11.54 -26.99 3.60
C ILE A 111 -11.46 -26.31 4.96
N ILE A 112 -10.39 -26.57 5.70
CA ILE A 112 -10.09 -25.94 6.99
C ILE A 112 -9.46 -24.59 6.76
N ARG A 113 -10.02 -23.51 7.32
CA ARG A 113 -9.41 -22.19 7.30
C ARG A 113 -8.51 -22.00 8.52
N LEU A 114 -7.24 -21.78 8.26
CA LEU A 114 -6.24 -21.44 9.25
C LEU A 114 -6.22 -19.91 9.50
N PRO A 115 -5.67 -19.45 10.63
CA PRO A 115 -5.48 -18.01 10.88
C PRO A 115 -4.69 -17.32 9.76
N SER A 116 -4.97 -16.04 9.52
CA SER A 116 -4.21 -15.21 8.57
C SER A 116 -2.75 -15.09 8.98
N ARG A 117 -1.85 -15.00 7.97
CA ARG A 117 -0.40 -14.83 8.14
C ARG A 117 0.10 -13.65 7.29
N GLY A 118 1.37 -13.31 7.45
CA GLY A 118 1.98 -12.17 6.75
C GLY A 118 1.76 -10.82 7.45
N PHE A 119 1.36 -10.86 8.74
CA PHE A 119 1.23 -9.71 9.63
C PHE A 119 1.95 -9.99 10.95
N VAL A 120 2.33 -8.94 11.66
CA VAL A 120 3.02 -9.08 12.97
C VAL A 120 2.02 -9.43 14.06
N THR A 121 0.91 -8.70 14.11
CA THR A 121 -0.18 -8.88 15.06
C THR A 121 -1.29 -9.78 14.47
N SER A 122 -1.93 -10.58 15.32
CA SER A 122 -3.04 -11.44 14.93
C SER A 122 -4.39 -10.72 15.01
N GLU A 123 -5.42 -11.30 14.37
CA GLU A 123 -6.80 -10.81 14.49
C GLU A 123 -7.27 -10.83 15.97
N ASN A 124 -6.85 -11.83 16.75
CA ASN A 124 -7.14 -11.91 18.19
C ASN A 124 -6.45 -10.78 18.98
N ASP A 125 -5.22 -10.41 18.62
CA ASP A 125 -4.52 -9.29 19.26
C ASP A 125 -5.29 -7.99 19.09
N PHE A 126 -5.76 -7.74 17.86
CA PHE A 126 -6.56 -6.55 17.58
C PHE A 126 -7.92 -6.57 18.27
N ALA A 127 -8.60 -7.72 18.30
CA ALA A 127 -9.87 -7.88 19.01
C ALA A 127 -9.72 -7.58 20.51
N ASN A 128 -8.67 -8.09 21.14
CA ASN A 128 -8.35 -7.81 22.54
C ASN A 128 -8.04 -6.33 22.76
N TRP A 129 -7.27 -5.72 21.86
CA TRP A 129 -6.95 -4.28 21.94
C TRP A 129 -8.22 -3.42 21.80
N ILE A 130 -9.12 -3.70 20.85
CA ILE A 130 -10.40 -3.00 20.68
C ILE A 130 -11.24 -3.12 21.96
N SER A 131 -11.37 -4.33 22.51
CA SER A 131 -12.15 -4.59 23.73
C SER A 131 -11.63 -3.77 24.93
N SER A 132 -10.30 -3.60 25.02
CA SER A 132 -9.67 -2.84 26.10
C SER A 132 -9.90 -1.30 25.99
N ARG A 133 -10.37 -0.81 24.84
CA ARG A 133 -10.51 0.64 24.61
C ARG A 133 -11.80 1.23 25.16
N ALA A 134 -12.78 0.44 25.57
CA ALA A 134 -14.04 0.92 26.14
C ALA A 134 -14.70 2.03 25.29
N GLY A 135 -14.76 1.90 23.97
CA GLY A 135 -15.36 2.87 23.04
C GLY A 135 -14.51 4.11 22.72
N LYS A 136 -13.27 4.20 23.18
CA LYS A 136 -12.36 5.30 22.81
C LYS A 136 -12.09 5.29 21.31
N LYS A 137 -11.91 6.50 20.72
CA LYS A 137 -11.56 6.67 19.31
C LYS A 137 -10.32 5.83 18.92
N LEU A 138 -10.39 5.19 17.77
CA LEU A 138 -9.27 4.45 17.20
C LEU A 138 -8.15 5.41 16.79
N LYS A 139 -6.94 5.13 17.26
CA LYS A 139 -5.74 5.90 16.91
C LYS A 139 -4.59 4.96 16.65
N LEU A 140 -3.88 5.21 15.56
CA LEU A 140 -2.68 4.47 15.19
C LEU A 140 -1.65 4.41 16.33
N GLU A 141 -1.35 5.55 16.96
CA GLU A 141 -0.34 5.65 18.03
C GLU A 141 -0.64 4.72 19.21
N ASP A 142 -1.93 4.60 19.58
CA ASP A 142 -2.33 3.74 20.69
C ASP A 142 -2.19 2.25 20.31
N PHE A 143 -2.53 1.89 19.05
CA PHE A 143 -2.33 0.54 18.53
C PHE A 143 -0.85 0.20 18.41
N TYR A 144 -0.05 1.11 17.88
CA TYR A 144 1.38 0.92 17.70
C TYR A 144 2.11 0.67 19.03
N ARG A 145 1.78 1.45 20.06
CA ARG A 145 2.32 1.20 21.42
C ARG A 145 1.91 -0.17 21.96
N PHE A 146 0.64 -0.53 21.83
CA PHE A 146 0.17 -1.86 22.20
C PHE A 146 0.94 -2.96 21.47
N ALA A 147 1.11 -2.85 20.17
CA ALA A 147 1.78 -3.86 19.36
C ALA A 147 3.28 -3.95 19.70
N ARG A 148 3.97 -2.83 19.93
CA ARG A 148 5.38 -2.82 20.40
C ARG A 148 5.55 -3.54 21.74
N LEU A 149 4.69 -3.22 22.71
CA LEU A 149 4.72 -3.87 24.02
C LEU A 149 4.45 -5.38 23.91
N LYS A 150 3.43 -5.76 23.14
CA LYS A 150 3.07 -7.16 22.97
C LYS A 150 4.16 -8.01 22.32
N HIS A 151 4.85 -7.48 21.34
CA HIS A 151 5.85 -8.20 20.54
C HIS A 151 7.31 -7.88 20.96
N ASN A 152 7.50 -7.11 22.02
CA ASN A 152 8.82 -6.69 22.53
C ASN A 152 9.71 -6.07 21.45
N ILE A 153 9.15 -5.08 20.71
CA ILE A 153 9.84 -4.42 19.58
C ILE A 153 10.29 -3.02 19.98
N LEU A 154 11.59 -2.72 19.83
CA LEU A 154 12.23 -1.44 20.18
C LEU A 154 11.93 -1.00 21.62
N LEU A 155 12.01 -1.95 22.57
CA LEU A 155 11.87 -1.72 23.99
C LEU A 155 13.18 -2.04 24.71
N ASP A 156 13.48 -1.23 25.72
CA ASP A 156 14.52 -1.49 26.70
C ASP A 156 14.06 -2.57 27.70
N SER A 157 14.97 -3.06 28.52
CA SER A 157 14.69 -4.16 29.47
C SER A 157 13.63 -3.83 30.51
N ASP A 158 13.38 -2.54 30.81
CA ASP A 158 12.34 -2.05 31.69
C ASP A 158 10.98 -1.83 31.01
N GLY A 159 10.89 -2.12 29.69
CA GLY A 159 9.69 -1.92 28.88
C GLY A 159 9.51 -0.49 28.37
N SER A 160 10.45 0.42 28.63
CA SER A 160 10.45 1.76 28.04
C SER A 160 10.85 1.72 26.56
N PRO A 161 10.44 2.73 25.74
CA PRO A 161 10.80 2.75 24.33
C PRO A 161 12.28 3.09 24.15
N VAL A 162 12.99 2.32 23.32
CA VAL A 162 14.38 2.61 22.92
C VAL A 162 14.48 4.03 22.38
N GLY A 163 15.50 4.77 22.84
CA GLY A 163 15.70 6.18 22.49
C GLY A 163 14.78 7.15 23.26
N GLY A 164 14.03 6.68 24.27
CA GLY A 164 13.24 7.52 25.18
C GLY A 164 11.92 8.04 24.60
N ALA A 165 11.58 7.72 23.34
CA ALA A 165 10.35 8.17 22.70
C ALA A 165 9.61 7.05 21.97
N TRP A 166 8.27 7.12 21.95
CA TRP A 166 7.44 6.15 21.23
C TRP A 166 7.45 6.34 19.73
N ASN A 167 7.72 7.55 19.23
CA ASN A 167 7.93 7.83 17.81
C ASN A 167 8.88 9.03 17.63
N PHE A 168 9.51 9.09 16.48
CA PHE A 168 10.44 10.13 16.04
C PHE A 168 9.94 10.87 14.77
N ASP A 169 8.64 10.86 14.51
CA ASP A 169 7.99 11.42 13.32
C ASP A 169 8.39 12.90 13.05
N ASN A 170 8.64 13.69 14.11
CA ASN A 170 9.06 15.08 13.95
C ASN A 170 10.46 15.23 13.33
N GLU A 171 11.31 14.22 13.42
CA GLU A 171 12.66 14.19 12.84
C GLU A 171 12.63 13.69 11.38
N ASN A 172 11.50 13.14 10.94
CA ASN A 172 11.34 12.46 9.65
C ASN A 172 10.61 13.31 8.60
N ARG A 173 10.77 14.65 8.63
CA ARG A 173 10.05 15.59 7.74
C ARG A 173 10.96 16.62 7.12
N LEU A 174 12.19 16.23 6.78
CA LEU A 174 13.11 17.13 6.09
C LEU A 174 12.66 17.33 4.63
N PRO A 175 12.77 18.55 4.11
CA PRO A 175 12.62 18.80 2.68
C PRO A 175 13.74 18.10 1.92
N PRO A 176 13.59 17.89 0.58
CA PRO A 176 14.66 17.32 -0.21
C PRO A 176 15.93 18.19 -0.14
N PRO A 177 17.12 17.58 -0.28
CA PRO A 177 18.37 18.32 -0.22
C PRO A 177 18.48 19.34 -1.37
N LYS A 178 19.18 20.45 -1.13
CA LYS A 178 19.36 21.52 -2.13
C LYS A 178 20.11 21.08 -3.39
N SER A 179 20.89 20.01 -3.30
CA SER A 179 21.60 19.36 -4.41
C SER A 179 20.67 18.62 -5.38
N ASP A 180 19.38 18.47 -5.06
CA ASP A 180 18.41 17.64 -5.80
C ASP A 180 18.85 16.16 -5.95
N GLN A 181 19.70 15.67 -5.04
CA GLN A 181 20.17 14.28 -4.98
C GLN A 181 20.36 13.85 -3.52
N LEU A 182 19.97 12.62 -3.20
CA LEU A 182 20.35 11.97 -1.94
C LEU A 182 21.70 11.28 -2.10
N PRO A 183 22.57 11.31 -1.07
CA PRO A 183 23.84 10.60 -1.09
C PRO A 183 23.64 9.11 -0.79
N VAL A 184 22.75 8.45 -1.54
CA VAL A 184 22.48 7.02 -1.44
C VAL A 184 23.01 6.30 -2.66
N LYS A 185 23.45 5.04 -2.46
CA LYS A 185 23.83 4.20 -3.60
C LYS A 185 22.58 3.87 -4.42
N PRO A 186 22.57 4.16 -5.73
CA PRO A 186 21.45 3.81 -6.59
C PRO A 186 21.16 2.31 -6.55
N PHE A 187 19.89 1.95 -6.46
CA PHE A 187 19.47 0.56 -6.58
C PHE A 187 19.31 0.20 -8.06
N GLY A 188 20.17 -0.67 -8.56
CA GLY A 188 20.19 -1.07 -9.98
C GLY A 188 19.09 -2.05 -10.40
N GLY A 189 18.22 -2.48 -9.46
CA GLY A 189 17.19 -3.49 -9.75
C GLY A 189 17.75 -4.92 -9.80
N PHE A 190 16.98 -5.79 -10.43
CA PHE A 190 17.28 -7.21 -10.60
C PHE A 190 17.44 -7.58 -12.08
N THR A 191 18.12 -8.70 -12.34
CA THR A 191 18.26 -9.23 -13.68
C THR A 191 16.96 -9.88 -14.14
N TRP A 192 16.51 -9.51 -15.32
CA TRP A 192 15.39 -10.15 -16.00
C TRP A 192 15.83 -11.54 -16.49
N ASN A 193 15.06 -12.58 -16.17
CA ASN A 193 15.39 -13.98 -16.45
C ASN A 193 14.32 -14.71 -17.29
N GLU A 194 14.51 -16.00 -17.55
CA GLU A 194 13.60 -16.82 -18.35
C GLU A 194 12.20 -16.95 -17.73
N ILE A 195 12.08 -16.99 -16.40
CA ILE A 195 10.80 -17.05 -15.70
C ILE A 195 10.03 -15.73 -15.89
N ASP A 196 10.73 -14.61 -15.86
CA ASP A 196 10.14 -13.30 -16.14
C ASP A 196 9.64 -13.21 -17.60
N GLU A 197 10.36 -13.80 -18.57
CA GLU A 197 9.89 -13.90 -19.97
C GLU A 197 8.65 -14.78 -20.10
N GLN A 198 8.58 -15.90 -19.38
CA GLN A 198 7.40 -16.75 -19.34
C GLN A 198 6.19 -15.98 -18.74
N ALA A 199 6.42 -15.22 -17.67
CA ALA A 199 5.39 -14.37 -17.07
C ALA A 199 4.85 -13.33 -18.05
N LEU A 200 5.73 -12.62 -18.77
CA LEU A 200 5.36 -11.67 -19.80
C LEU A 200 4.57 -12.34 -20.94
N SER A 201 5.03 -13.52 -21.39
CA SER A 201 4.33 -14.29 -22.41
C SER A 201 2.91 -14.66 -21.96
N LYS A 202 2.75 -15.08 -20.70
CA LYS A 202 1.45 -15.44 -20.13
C LYS A 202 0.51 -14.23 -20.05
N ILE A 203 1.01 -13.07 -19.68
CA ILE A 203 0.20 -11.84 -19.66
C ILE A 203 -0.20 -11.41 -21.09
N ARG A 204 0.66 -11.59 -22.09
CA ARG A 204 0.31 -11.37 -23.51
C ARG A 204 -0.77 -12.35 -24.00
N GLU A 205 -0.71 -13.61 -23.55
CA GLU A 205 -1.79 -14.58 -23.79
C GLU A 205 -3.11 -14.10 -23.19
N PHE A 206 -3.11 -13.53 -21.97
CA PHE A 206 -4.31 -12.96 -21.37
C PHE A 206 -4.82 -11.76 -22.17
N GLN A 207 -3.95 -10.90 -22.67
CA GLN A 207 -4.36 -9.80 -23.56
C GLN A 207 -5.05 -10.32 -24.83
N SER A 208 -4.53 -11.37 -25.45
CA SER A 208 -5.18 -11.98 -26.64
C SER A 208 -6.53 -12.60 -26.34
N LYS A 209 -6.82 -12.92 -25.07
CA LYS A 209 -8.10 -13.42 -24.56
C LYS A 209 -9.04 -12.29 -24.09
N GLY A 210 -8.69 -11.02 -24.33
CA GLY A 210 -9.53 -9.86 -24.01
C GLY A 210 -9.25 -9.19 -22.66
N PHE A 211 -8.24 -9.60 -21.90
CA PHE A 211 -7.83 -8.87 -20.70
C PHE A 211 -7.15 -7.55 -21.12
N SER A 212 -7.51 -6.47 -20.48
CA SER A 212 -6.92 -5.14 -20.71
C SER A 212 -6.12 -4.66 -19.51
N PHE A 213 -5.09 -3.87 -19.78
CA PHE A 213 -4.17 -3.34 -18.75
C PHE A 213 -3.96 -1.84 -18.96
N ILE A 214 -3.59 -1.11 -17.89
CA ILE A 214 -3.20 0.31 -17.94
C ILE A 214 -1.70 0.47 -17.76
N GLY A 215 -1.20 1.68 -18.02
CA GLY A 215 0.22 2.00 -17.91
C GLY A 215 1.05 1.45 -19.07
N SER A 216 2.36 1.49 -18.92
CA SER A 216 3.31 0.98 -19.91
C SER A 216 4.19 -0.12 -19.31
N PHE A 217 4.62 -1.04 -20.16
CA PHE A 217 5.54 -2.10 -19.75
C PHE A 217 6.98 -1.73 -20.07
N LYS A 218 7.85 -1.87 -19.06
CA LYS A 218 9.29 -1.77 -19.18
C LYS A 218 9.96 -3.00 -18.56
N LYS A 219 11.05 -3.47 -19.17
CA LYS A 219 11.77 -4.67 -18.69
C LYS A 219 12.65 -4.40 -17.46
N GLU A 220 12.79 -3.16 -17.02
CA GLU A 220 13.52 -2.84 -15.81
C GLU A 220 12.82 -3.44 -14.58
N LYS A 221 13.54 -4.31 -13.87
CA LYS A 221 13.02 -5.07 -12.74
C LYS A 221 13.51 -4.49 -11.42
N TYR A 222 12.77 -3.55 -10.85
CA TYR A 222 13.11 -2.93 -9.56
C TYR A 222 12.45 -3.62 -8.36
N PHE A 223 11.38 -4.36 -8.58
CA PHE A 223 10.63 -5.03 -7.52
C PHE A 223 10.94 -6.52 -7.52
N ALA A 224 11.30 -7.03 -6.34
CA ALA A 224 11.55 -8.45 -6.14
C ALA A 224 10.30 -9.28 -6.49
N SER A 225 10.44 -10.26 -7.35
CA SER A 225 9.41 -11.22 -7.73
C SER A 225 9.70 -12.64 -7.28
N SER A 226 10.79 -12.85 -6.53
CA SER A 226 11.13 -14.13 -5.93
C SER A 226 11.52 -13.96 -4.45
N ARG A 227 11.55 -15.07 -3.71
CA ARG A 227 11.99 -15.05 -2.32
C ARG A 227 13.47 -14.64 -2.23
N SER A 228 14.32 -15.17 -3.08
CA SER A 228 15.75 -14.84 -3.12
C SER A 228 15.99 -13.36 -3.39
N GLU A 229 15.30 -12.79 -4.39
CA GLU A 229 15.35 -11.35 -4.70
C GLU A 229 14.85 -10.49 -3.55
N SER A 230 13.81 -10.94 -2.83
CA SER A 230 13.25 -10.20 -1.68
C SER A 230 14.24 -10.07 -0.53
N ILE A 231 15.06 -11.09 -0.27
CA ILE A 231 16.14 -11.03 0.72
C ILE A 231 17.24 -10.06 0.25
N VAL A 232 17.60 -10.07 -1.03
CA VAL A 232 18.57 -9.12 -1.60
C VAL A 232 18.05 -7.69 -1.51
N ALA A 233 16.76 -7.46 -1.81
CA ALA A 233 16.13 -6.14 -1.67
C ALA A 233 16.18 -5.63 -0.23
N LEU A 234 15.83 -6.48 0.74
CA LEU A 234 15.89 -6.15 2.16
C LEU A 234 17.32 -5.77 2.58
N LYS A 235 18.30 -6.62 2.24
CA LYS A 235 19.70 -6.34 2.57
C LYS A 235 20.17 -5.03 1.93
N ASN A 236 19.89 -4.81 0.65
CA ASN A 236 20.26 -3.58 -0.05
C ASN A 236 19.66 -2.33 0.60
N PHE A 237 18.38 -2.40 1.01
CA PHE A 237 17.73 -1.29 1.70
C PHE A 237 18.40 -0.99 3.06
N ILE A 238 18.62 -2.01 3.87
CA ILE A 238 19.27 -1.86 5.18
C ILE A 238 20.67 -1.26 5.05
N ASP A 239 21.48 -1.77 4.12
CA ASP A 239 22.88 -1.40 3.98
C ASP A 239 23.08 0.00 3.36
N HIS A 240 22.13 0.49 2.54
CA HIS A 240 22.40 1.67 1.71
C HIS A 240 21.39 2.81 1.81
N ARG A 241 20.18 2.55 2.34
CA ARG A 241 19.10 3.55 2.34
C ARG A 241 18.43 3.78 3.68
N LEU A 242 18.49 2.80 4.60
CA LEU A 242 17.82 2.90 5.90
C LEU A 242 18.25 4.16 6.67
N GLU A 243 19.53 4.54 6.61
CA GLU A 243 20.05 5.72 7.31
C GLU A 243 19.27 7.00 6.96
N LEU A 244 18.99 7.21 5.67
CA LEU A 244 18.31 8.39 5.15
C LEU A 244 16.80 8.20 4.96
N PHE A 245 16.29 7.00 5.21
CA PHE A 245 14.86 6.69 5.07
C PHE A 245 14.00 7.58 5.96
N GLY A 246 14.29 7.63 7.27
CA GLY A 246 13.54 8.44 8.22
C GLY A 246 13.53 9.92 7.83
N PRO A 247 14.67 10.61 7.80
CA PRO A 247 14.73 12.04 7.51
C PRO A 247 13.98 12.47 6.25
N TYR A 248 14.03 11.66 5.17
CA TYR A 248 13.49 12.00 3.83
C TYR A 248 12.28 11.17 3.39
N GLU A 249 11.58 10.49 4.33
CA GLU A 249 10.42 9.65 3.96
C GLU A 249 9.29 10.43 3.28
N ASP A 250 9.15 11.73 3.59
CA ASP A 250 8.13 12.63 3.03
C ASP A 250 8.66 13.51 1.87
N ALA A 251 9.94 13.42 1.52
CA ALA A 251 10.51 14.23 0.45
C ALA A 251 10.35 13.56 -0.92
N SER A 252 10.33 14.39 -1.99
CA SER A 252 10.24 13.92 -3.38
C SER A 252 11.18 14.66 -4.29
N LEU A 253 11.84 13.95 -5.21
CA LEU A 253 12.68 14.50 -6.24
C LEU A 253 12.22 14.06 -7.63
N GLN A 254 12.20 14.97 -8.60
CA GLN A 254 11.75 14.66 -9.97
C GLN A 254 12.59 13.59 -10.66
N ASN A 255 13.91 13.58 -10.40
CA ASN A 255 14.85 12.68 -11.07
C ASN A 255 15.29 11.49 -10.20
N ASP A 256 14.68 11.31 -9.02
CA ASP A 256 14.96 10.20 -8.12
C ASP A 256 13.64 9.69 -7.51
N TRP A 257 12.99 8.78 -8.21
CA TRP A 257 11.72 8.21 -7.80
C TRP A 257 11.82 7.24 -6.62
N ILE A 258 13.01 6.68 -6.35
CA ILE A 258 13.27 5.78 -5.21
C ILE A 258 13.61 6.56 -3.95
N MET A 259 14.47 7.56 -4.09
CA MET A 259 15.06 8.26 -2.95
C MET A 259 15.62 7.27 -1.92
N ALA A 260 15.20 7.37 -0.65
CA ALA A 260 15.59 6.42 0.40
C ALA A 260 14.51 5.35 0.70
N HIS A 261 13.49 5.19 -0.15
CA HIS A 261 12.41 4.23 0.10
C HIS A 261 12.83 2.78 -0.09
N SER A 262 12.17 1.87 0.66
CA SER A 262 12.58 0.46 0.76
C SER A 262 12.27 -0.38 -0.47
N LEU A 263 11.20 -0.10 -1.21
CA LEU A 263 10.61 -0.93 -2.29
C LEU A 263 10.14 -2.32 -1.80
N LEU A 264 9.90 -2.49 -0.49
CA LEU A 264 9.55 -3.78 0.11
C LEU A 264 8.03 -4.01 0.23
N SER A 265 7.19 -3.01 -0.02
CA SER A 265 5.74 -3.12 0.12
C SER A 265 5.14 -4.20 -0.77
N ALA A 266 5.53 -4.23 -2.05
CA ALA A 266 5.02 -5.22 -3.00
C ALA A 266 5.37 -6.66 -2.61
N PRO A 267 6.65 -7.06 -2.38
CA PRO A 267 6.96 -8.43 -1.97
C PRO A 267 6.40 -8.80 -0.58
N MET A 268 6.25 -7.85 0.36
CA MET A 268 5.58 -8.13 1.63
C MET A 268 4.08 -8.41 1.45
N ASN A 269 3.41 -7.73 0.53
CA ASN A 269 1.96 -7.88 0.36
C ASN A 269 1.54 -9.18 -0.32
N ILE A 270 2.44 -9.83 -1.04
CA ILE A 270 2.23 -11.18 -1.58
C ILE A 270 2.99 -12.27 -0.77
N GLY A 271 3.52 -11.90 0.39
CA GLY A 271 4.11 -12.83 1.35
C GLY A 271 5.52 -13.31 1.03
N LEU A 272 6.17 -12.87 -0.06
CA LEU A 272 7.56 -13.24 -0.37
C LEU A 272 8.54 -12.82 0.73
N LEU A 273 8.20 -11.76 1.46
CA LEU A 273 8.97 -11.25 2.59
C LEU A 273 8.06 -11.13 3.81
N ASP A 274 8.47 -11.74 4.94
CA ASP A 274 7.71 -11.61 6.18
C ASP A 274 8.00 -10.25 6.83
N PRO A 275 6.98 -9.48 7.26
CA PRO A 275 7.17 -8.22 7.96
C PRO A 275 8.03 -8.34 9.23
N LYS A 276 7.99 -9.49 9.91
CA LYS A 276 8.84 -9.76 11.09
C LYS A 276 10.32 -9.82 10.73
N GLU A 277 10.66 -10.34 9.56
CA GLU A 277 12.05 -10.37 9.06
C GLU A 277 12.56 -8.94 8.79
N VAL A 278 11.71 -8.08 8.20
CA VAL A 278 12.06 -6.68 7.93
C VAL A 278 12.30 -5.93 9.24
N ILE A 279 11.38 -6.06 10.22
CA ILE A 279 11.52 -5.44 11.54
C ILE A 279 12.78 -5.94 12.25
N SER A 280 13.02 -7.25 12.22
CA SER A 280 14.21 -7.86 12.83
C SER A 280 15.50 -7.35 12.18
N ALA A 281 15.53 -7.19 10.84
CA ALA A 281 16.70 -6.65 10.15
C ALA A 281 16.96 -5.18 10.53
N ALA A 282 15.91 -4.36 10.59
CA ALA A 282 16.02 -2.96 11.01
C ALA A 282 16.45 -2.82 12.46
N THR A 283 15.90 -3.63 13.37
CA THR A 283 16.31 -3.62 14.79
C THR A 283 17.78 -4.05 14.96
N ARG A 284 18.23 -5.04 14.19
CA ARG A 284 19.68 -5.39 14.19
C ARG A 284 20.54 -4.24 13.67
N ALA A 285 20.10 -3.53 12.62
CA ALA A 285 20.85 -2.38 12.10
C ALA A 285 21.01 -1.27 13.14
N LEU A 286 20.04 -1.07 14.04
CA LEU A 286 20.15 -0.13 15.15
C LEU A 286 21.35 -0.46 16.05
N HIS A 287 21.59 -1.74 16.37
CA HIS A 287 22.75 -2.17 17.14
C HIS A 287 24.09 -1.98 16.40
N HIS A 288 24.05 -1.75 15.10
CA HIS A 288 25.20 -1.44 14.27
C HIS A 288 25.30 0.04 13.89
N GLY A 289 24.57 0.93 14.58
CA GLY A 289 24.68 2.38 14.45
C GLY A 289 23.69 3.05 13.51
N ALA A 290 22.69 2.32 12.99
CA ALA A 290 21.61 2.96 12.21
C ALA A 290 20.83 3.97 13.08
N PRO A 291 20.43 5.15 12.56
CA PRO A 291 19.72 6.15 13.33
C PRO A 291 18.35 5.65 13.84
N ILE A 292 18.05 5.93 15.11
CA ILE A 292 16.81 5.46 15.74
C ILE A 292 15.55 5.99 15.05
N ASN A 293 15.56 7.24 14.58
CA ASN A 293 14.43 7.83 13.85
C ASN A 293 14.12 7.10 12.54
N SER A 294 15.13 6.59 11.83
CA SER A 294 14.96 5.79 10.62
C SER A 294 14.47 4.38 10.93
N VAL A 295 15.05 3.74 11.95
CA VAL A 295 14.65 2.38 12.36
C VAL A 295 13.24 2.37 12.93
N GLU A 296 12.92 3.28 13.84
CA GLU A 296 11.58 3.43 14.40
C GLU A 296 10.58 3.83 13.31
N GLY A 297 10.94 4.76 12.43
CA GLY A 297 10.12 5.16 11.30
C GLY A 297 9.72 3.96 10.44
N LEU A 298 10.68 3.10 10.06
CA LEU A 298 10.39 1.87 9.29
C LEU A 298 9.50 0.90 10.08
N VAL A 299 9.82 0.66 11.36
CA VAL A 299 9.00 -0.23 12.22
C VAL A 299 7.58 0.31 12.35
N ARG A 300 7.39 1.62 12.46
CA ARG A 300 6.08 2.26 12.53
C ARG A 300 5.29 2.13 11.22
N GLN A 301 5.95 2.15 10.07
CA GLN A 301 5.27 1.90 8.79
C GLN A 301 4.78 0.45 8.69
N ILE A 302 5.50 -0.53 9.26
CA ILE A 302 5.15 -1.95 9.17
C ILE A 302 4.21 -2.37 10.32
N LEU A 303 4.66 -2.27 11.55
CA LEU A 303 3.90 -2.68 12.75
C LEU A 303 2.75 -1.71 13.06
N GLY A 304 2.98 -0.41 12.84
CA GLY A 304 1.97 0.62 12.99
C GLY A 304 0.99 0.61 11.82
N TRP A 305 1.38 1.22 10.68
CA TRP A 305 0.45 1.45 9.58
C TRP A 305 -0.02 0.17 8.89
N ARG A 306 0.88 -0.70 8.42
CA ARG A 306 0.51 -1.88 7.64
C ARG A 306 -0.40 -2.82 8.42
N ASP A 307 -0.04 -3.17 9.67
CA ASP A 307 -0.87 -4.04 10.50
C ASP A 307 -2.18 -3.35 10.91
N TYR A 308 -2.13 -2.04 11.21
CA TYR A 308 -3.32 -1.29 11.60
C TYR A 308 -4.37 -1.22 10.48
N VAL A 309 -3.98 -0.89 9.24
CA VAL A 309 -4.93 -0.83 8.12
C VAL A 309 -5.48 -2.21 7.76
N TRP A 310 -4.69 -3.27 7.92
CA TRP A 310 -5.15 -4.64 7.81
C TRP A 310 -6.30 -4.95 8.79
N HIS A 311 -6.10 -4.62 10.05
CA HIS A 311 -7.13 -4.84 11.08
C HIS A 311 -8.34 -3.93 10.88
N LEU A 312 -8.15 -2.68 10.49
CA LEU A 312 -9.24 -1.76 10.18
C LEU A 312 -10.09 -2.23 9.00
N TYR A 313 -9.48 -2.84 7.98
CA TYR A 313 -10.22 -3.42 6.86
C TYR A 313 -11.27 -4.43 7.34
N TRP A 314 -10.88 -5.37 8.19
CA TRP A 314 -11.81 -6.34 8.78
C TRP A 314 -12.78 -5.72 9.78
N HIS A 315 -12.31 -4.82 10.61
CA HIS A 315 -13.11 -4.17 11.65
C HIS A 315 -14.23 -3.28 11.10
N PHE A 316 -13.95 -2.54 10.04
CA PHE A 316 -14.96 -1.68 9.40
C PHE A 316 -15.95 -2.47 8.55
N GLY A 317 -15.56 -3.66 8.09
CA GLY A 317 -16.44 -4.55 7.35
C GLY A 317 -16.47 -4.27 5.85
N GLU A 318 -17.12 -5.16 5.13
CA GLU A 318 -17.16 -5.19 3.66
C GLU A 318 -17.77 -3.92 3.05
N ASN A 319 -18.79 -3.36 3.69
CA ASN A 319 -19.49 -2.19 3.18
C ASN A 319 -18.78 -0.86 3.47
N TYR A 320 -17.61 -0.88 4.15
CA TYR A 320 -16.91 0.35 4.53
C TYR A 320 -16.65 1.30 3.35
N VAL A 321 -16.22 0.76 2.21
CA VAL A 321 -15.95 1.57 1.01
C VAL A 321 -17.24 2.10 0.38
N SER A 322 -18.29 1.27 0.30
CA SER A 322 -19.57 1.65 -0.31
C SER A 322 -20.34 2.68 0.52
N ASP A 323 -20.23 2.61 1.85
CA ASP A 323 -20.98 3.42 2.80
C ASP A 323 -20.28 4.74 3.17
N SER A 324 -19.02 4.91 2.68
CA SER A 324 -18.18 6.06 3.05
C SER A 324 -18.09 7.08 1.93
N ASN A 325 -18.80 8.20 2.09
CA ASN A 325 -18.68 9.39 1.23
C ASN A 325 -19.10 10.67 1.95
N HIS A 326 -18.35 11.02 3.00
CA HIS A 326 -18.64 12.12 3.90
C HIS A 326 -18.84 13.48 3.21
N PHE A 327 -18.05 13.78 2.18
CA PHE A 327 -18.15 15.03 1.43
C PHE A 327 -19.10 14.97 0.23
N ALA A 328 -19.86 13.90 0.06
CA ALA A 328 -20.75 13.68 -1.07
C ALA A 328 -20.03 13.88 -2.44
N ALA A 329 -18.76 13.47 -2.51
CA ALA A 329 -17.94 13.57 -3.71
C ALA A 329 -18.43 12.57 -4.78
N SER A 330 -18.68 13.04 -6.01
CA SER A 330 -19.35 12.23 -7.05
C SER A 330 -18.75 12.38 -8.46
N ARG A 331 -17.67 13.15 -8.60
CA ARG A 331 -17.02 13.28 -9.91
C ARG A 331 -16.32 11.97 -10.27
N VAL A 332 -16.52 11.53 -11.50
CA VAL A 332 -15.82 10.36 -12.04
C VAL A 332 -14.32 10.64 -12.20
N LEU A 333 -13.52 9.60 -12.19
CA LEU A 333 -12.09 9.73 -12.48
C LEU A 333 -11.92 10.25 -13.92
N PRO A 334 -11.07 11.27 -14.13
CA PRO A 334 -10.77 11.75 -15.47
C PRO A 334 -9.95 10.70 -16.24
N ASP A 335 -10.08 10.70 -17.57
CA ASP A 335 -9.45 9.71 -18.45
C ASP A 335 -7.93 9.64 -18.26
N TRP A 336 -7.26 10.79 -18.07
CA TRP A 336 -5.82 10.81 -17.85
C TRP A 336 -5.40 10.01 -16.59
N MET A 337 -6.23 10.05 -15.52
CA MET A 337 -5.99 9.29 -14.30
C MET A 337 -6.38 7.83 -14.50
N ALA A 338 -7.54 7.57 -15.10
CA ALA A 338 -8.05 6.22 -15.33
C ALA A 338 -7.10 5.37 -16.20
N ASP A 339 -6.49 5.97 -17.22
CA ASP A 339 -5.61 5.32 -18.20
C ASP A 339 -4.13 5.68 -18.05
N LEU A 340 -3.77 6.47 -17.03
CA LEU A 340 -2.41 6.90 -16.73
C LEU A 340 -1.73 7.63 -17.91
N THR A 341 -2.39 8.62 -18.49
CA THR A 341 -1.84 9.45 -19.57
C THR A 341 -1.38 10.81 -19.06
N THR A 342 -0.36 11.40 -19.68
CA THR A 342 0.27 12.66 -19.19
C THR A 342 0.13 13.84 -20.14
N ASN A 343 -0.36 13.62 -21.37
CA ASN A 343 -0.37 14.62 -22.43
C ASN A 343 -1.17 15.89 -22.10
N GLU A 344 -2.22 15.75 -21.29
CA GLU A 344 -3.09 16.86 -20.89
C GLU A 344 -2.64 17.55 -19.60
N LEU A 345 -1.64 16.99 -18.89
CA LEU A 345 -1.21 17.48 -17.61
C LEU A 345 -0.23 18.64 -17.76
N THR A 346 -0.59 19.81 -17.25
CA THR A 346 0.21 21.04 -17.27
C THR A 346 0.89 21.32 -15.93
N ALA A 347 0.31 20.87 -14.81
CA ALA A 347 0.94 20.95 -13.49
C ALA A 347 2.08 19.93 -13.40
N ASN A 348 3.32 20.40 -13.28
CA ASN A 348 4.52 19.55 -13.34
C ASN A 348 4.51 18.42 -12.30
N CYS A 349 4.06 18.68 -11.07
CA CYS A 349 3.95 17.64 -10.03
C CYS A 349 2.99 16.50 -10.41
N LEU A 350 1.83 16.82 -11.01
CA LEU A 350 0.90 15.79 -11.51
C LEU A 350 1.50 15.03 -12.69
N LYS A 351 2.12 15.76 -13.64
CA LYS A 351 2.72 15.15 -14.82
C LYS A 351 3.81 14.16 -14.47
N VAL A 352 4.79 14.55 -13.64
CA VAL A 352 5.92 13.69 -13.24
C VAL A 352 5.42 12.48 -12.47
N VAL A 353 4.56 12.69 -11.47
CA VAL A 353 4.05 11.59 -10.63
C VAL A 353 3.19 10.62 -11.44
N THR A 354 2.36 11.12 -12.38
CA THR A 354 1.58 10.25 -13.26
C THR A 354 2.47 9.49 -14.24
N GLN A 355 3.53 10.12 -14.78
CA GLN A 355 4.49 9.44 -15.64
C GLN A 355 5.24 8.34 -14.91
N ASP A 356 5.71 8.60 -13.69
CA ASP A 356 6.37 7.60 -12.86
C ASP A 356 5.44 6.40 -12.57
N LEU A 357 4.16 6.68 -12.26
CA LEU A 357 3.17 5.64 -12.09
C LEU A 357 2.91 4.87 -13.39
N GLN A 358 2.72 5.55 -14.51
CA GLN A 358 2.52 4.94 -15.83
C GLN A 358 3.63 3.96 -16.21
N GLU A 359 4.89 4.30 -15.89
CA GLU A 359 6.05 3.51 -16.25
C GLU A 359 6.34 2.37 -15.28
N ARG A 360 6.10 2.57 -13.97
CA ARG A 360 6.59 1.67 -12.90
C ARG A 360 5.50 0.96 -12.12
N GLY A 361 4.24 1.46 -12.19
CA GLY A 361 3.15 0.95 -11.35
C GLY A 361 3.40 1.19 -9.86
N TRP A 362 4.27 2.15 -9.50
CA TRP A 362 4.60 2.42 -8.12
C TRP A 362 4.99 3.88 -7.88
N LEU A 363 4.63 4.38 -6.72
CA LEU A 363 5.06 5.67 -6.14
C LEU A 363 5.26 5.48 -4.66
N HIS A 364 6.08 6.30 -4.01
CA HIS A 364 6.11 6.30 -2.56
C HIS A 364 4.86 6.98 -1.95
N HIS A 365 4.62 6.73 -0.66
CA HIS A 365 3.37 7.07 0.01
C HIS A 365 3.00 8.55 -0.07
N ILE A 366 3.99 9.45 0.01
CA ILE A 366 3.69 10.89 0.03
C ILE A 366 3.21 11.43 -1.33
N GLN A 367 3.73 10.90 -2.43
CA GLN A 367 3.24 11.24 -3.77
C GLN A 367 1.81 10.73 -3.97
N ARG A 368 1.48 9.54 -3.44
CA ARG A 368 0.11 8.99 -3.45
C ARG A 368 -0.83 9.87 -2.63
N LEU A 369 -0.44 10.26 -1.41
CA LEU A 369 -1.28 11.00 -0.48
C LEU A 369 -1.39 12.47 -0.84
N MET A 370 -0.24 13.16 -0.99
CA MET A 370 -0.18 14.62 -1.05
C MET A 370 -0.18 15.18 -2.47
N ILE A 371 -0.07 14.36 -3.49
CA ILE A 371 -0.23 14.76 -4.88
C ILE A 371 -1.50 14.13 -5.46
N LEU A 372 -1.53 12.84 -5.74
CA LEU A 372 -2.69 12.20 -6.40
C LEU A 372 -3.95 12.22 -5.53
N GLY A 373 -3.85 11.78 -4.27
CA GLY A 373 -4.97 11.75 -3.34
C GLY A 373 -5.47 13.14 -2.96
N ASN A 374 -4.56 14.09 -2.71
CA ASN A 374 -4.88 15.47 -2.42
C ASN A 374 -5.59 16.17 -3.60
N TRP A 375 -5.10 15.94 -4.83
CA TRP A 375 -5.76 16.43 -6.03
C TRP A 375 -7.18 15.84 -6.16
N ALA A 376 -7.32 14.52 -6.00
CA ALA A 376 -8.60 13.82 -6.07
C ALA A 376 -9.62 14.37 -5.03
N LEU A 377 -9.17 14.60 -3.80
CA LEU A 377 -9.98 15.20 -2.73
C LEU A 377 -10.46 16.62 -3.10
N GLN A 378 -9.54 17.46 -3.59
CA GLN A 378 -9.87 18.83 -3.99
C GLN A 378 -10.86 18.85 -5.17
N GLN A 379 -10.74 17.89 -6.11
CA GLN A 379 -11.61 17.74 -7.26
C GLN A 379 -12.91 17.00 -6.98
N GLN A 380 -13.15 16.51 -5.76
CA GLN A 380 -14.34 15.76 -5.37
C GLN A 380 -14.55 14.48 -6.20
N LEU A 381 -13.49 13.74 -6.45
CA LEU A 381 -13.63 12.44 -7.11
C LEU A 381 -14.34 11.44 -6.18
N ASP A 382 -15.13 10.55 -6.78
CA ASP A 382 -15.83 9.48 -6.08
C ASP A 382 -14.84 8.57 -5.33
N PRO A 383 -14.89 8.48 -3.99
CA PRO A 383 -13.96 7.69 -3.19
C PRO A 383 -13.95 6.21 -3.55
N LYS A 384 -15.09 5.64 -3.96
CA LYS A 384 -15.19 4.23 -4.34
C LYS A 384 -14.42 3.95 -5.63
N GLN A 385 -14.57 4.80 -6.65
CA GLN A 385 -13.80 4.67 -7.88
C GLN A 385 -12.30 4.86 -7.61
N LEU A 386 -11.96 5.77 -6.70
CA LEU A 386 -10.57 6.03 -6.34
C LEU A 386 -9.92 4.85 -5.61
N VAL A 387 -10.64 4.18 -4.70
CA VAL A 387 -10.16 2.94 -4.04
C VAL A 387 -9.85 1.87 -5.09
N ASP A 388 -10.76 1.61 -6.01
CA ASP A 388 -10.56 0.64 -7.09
C ASP A 388 -9.37 1.01 -7.97
N TRP A 389 -9.23 2.29 -8.33
CA TRP A 389 -8.11 2.77 -9.12
C TRP A 389 -6.77 2.58 -8.40
N PHE A 390 -6.66 2.94 -7.11
CA PHE A 390 -5.43 2.73 -6.33
C PHE A 390 -5.09 1.24 -6.21
N ASP A 391 -6.07 0.36 -6.04
CA ASP A 391 -5.82 -1.07 -5.97
C ASP A 391 -5.23 -1.61 -7.28
N ARG A 392 -5.80 -1.25 -8.43
CA ARG A 392 -5.37 -1.78 -9.73
C ARG A 392 -4.13 -1.09 -10.32
N ALA A 393 -3.89 0.20 -10.01
CA ALA A 393 -2.80 0.98 -10.60
C ALA A 393 -1.43 0.75 -9.92
N PHE A 394 -1.40 0.26 -8.68
CA PHE A 394 -0.17 0.10 -7.91
C PHE A 394 0.22 -1.36 -7.70
N LEU A 395 1.52 -1.68 -7.84
CA LEU A 395 2.07 -3.04 -7.64
C LEU A 395 1.70 -3.62 -6.27
N ASP A 396 1.77 -2.80 -5.24
CA ASP A 396 1.45 -3.15 -3.86
C ASP A 396 -0.03 -2.92 -3.49
N GLY A 397 -0.87 -2.60 -4.48
CA GLY A 397 -2.32 -2.43 -4.32
C GLY A 397 -3.00 -3.75 -3.96
N HIS A 398 -3.78 -3.72 -2.88
CA HIS A 398 -4.66 -4.80 -2.43
C HIS A 398 -5.89 -4.20 -1.74
N PRO A 399 -7.06 -4.86 -1.77
CA PRO A 399 -8.27 -4.31 -1.16
C PRO A 399 -8.08 -3.87 0.29
N TRP A 400 -7.38 -4.68 1.10
CA TRP A 400 -7.13 -4.37 2.50
C TRP A 400 -6.21 -3.18 2.72
N VAL A 401 -5.25 -2.94 1.79
CA VAL A 401 -4.35 -1.77 1.85
C VAL A 401 -5.12 -0.52 1.49
N MET A 402 -5.89 -0.57 0.39
CA MET A 402 -6.45 0.64 -0.22
C MET A 402 -7.72 1.12 0.50
N ALA A 403 -8.55 0.24 1.04
CA ALA A 403 -9.79 0.63 1.70
C ALA A 403 -9.56 1.70 2.78
N ALA A 404 -8.78 1.40 3.82
CA ALA A 404 -8.56 2.34 4.92
C ALA A 404 -7.68 3.54 4.50
N ASN A 405 -6.63 3.32 3.71
CA ASN A 405 -5.72 4.39 3.29
C ASN A 405 -6.39 5.42 2.36
N VAL A 406 -7.23 4.98 1.43
CA VAL A 406 -7.92 5.90 0.51
C VAL A 406 -9.14 6.51 1.18
N VAL A 407 -10.08 5.71 1.69
CA VAL A 407 -11.31 6.20 2.30
C VAL A 407 -11.02 7.03 3.56
N GLY A 408 -10.26 6.47 4.51
CA GLY A 408 -10.08 7.07 5.83
C GLY A 408 -9.01 8.15 5.88
N MET A 409 -7.86 7.93 5.21
CA MET A 409 -6.74 8.88 5.25
C MET A 409 -6.79 9.88 4.10
N SER A 410 -6.73 9.41 2.85
CA SER A 410 -6.57 10.29 1.68
C SER A 410 -7.81 11.14 1.44
N GLN A 411 -9.01 10.55 1.46
CA GLN A 411 -10.27 11.22 1.10
C GLN A 411 -11.09 11.68 2.31
N TYR A 412 -10.73 11.27 3.53
CA TYR A 412 -11.54 11.56 4.73
C TYR A 412 -13.02 11.18 4.54
N ALA A 413 -13.28 10.22 3.66
CA ALA A 413 -14.64 9.88 3.24
C ALA A 413 -15.44 9.13 4.32
N ASP A 414 -14.77 8.65 5.37
CA ASP A 414 -15.39 8.02 6.56
C ASP A 414 -15.80 9.03 7.66
N GLY A 415 -15.67 10.34 7.40
CA GLY A 415 -16.01 11.38 8.36
C GLY A 415 -15.12 11.40 9.61
N GLY A 416 -13.88 10.89 9.50
CA GLY A 416 -12.89 10.93 10.56
C GLY A 416 -12.93 9.74 11.53
N ARG A 417 -13.39 8.58 11.09
CA ARG A 417 -13.25 7.31 11.84
C ARG A 417 -11.80 6.91 11.98
N MET A 418 -11.00 7.09 10.91
CA MET A 418 -9.57 6.77 10.89
C MET A 418 -8.69 7.98 11.14
N SER A 419 -8.94 9.10 10.46
CA SER A 419 -8.14 10.33 10.54
C SER A 419 -8.77 11.37 11.44
N THR A 420 -7.99 12.33 11.94
CA THR A 420 -8.51 13.41 12.81
C THR A 420 -8.85 14.69 12.04
N LYS A 421 -8.37 14.79 10.79
CA LYS A 421 -8.64 15.89 9.85
C LYS A 421 -8.39 15.40 8.43
N PRO A 422 -8.93 16.03 7.39
CA PRO A 422 -8.56 15.79 6.01
C PRO A 422 -7.08 16.10 5.76
N TYR A 423 -6.41 15.27 4.95
CA TYR A 423 -5.05 15.51 4.46
C TYR A 423 -5.10 16.34 3.19
N VAL A 424 -5.46 17.60 3.31
CA VAL A 424 -5.53 18.57 2.22
C VAL A 424 -4.44 19.61 2.35
N SER A 425 -3.77 19.96 1.24
CA SER A 425 -2.72 20.98 1.20
C SER A 425 -2.70 21.73 -0.13
N GLY A 426 -2.18 22.96 -0.10
CA GLY A 426 -1.90 23.75 -1.30
C GLY A 426 -0.51 23.49 -1.88
N GLY A 427 -0.19 24.21 -2.97
CA GLY A 427 1.10 24.14 -3.67
C GLY A 427 2.30 24.45 -2.80
N ALA A 428 2.16 25.26 -1.76
CA ALA A 428 3.23 25.57 -0.82
C ALA A 428 3.83 24.32 -0.12
N TYR A 429 2.98 23.34 0.24
CA TYR A 429 3.46 22.08 0.78
C TYR A 429 4.27 21.29 -0.26
N ILE A 430 3.74 21.16 -1.48
CA ILE A 430 4.42 20.47 -2.57
C ILE A 430 5.77 21.12 -2.88
N ASN A 431 5.82 22.46 -2.93
CA ASN A 431 7.05 23.24 -3.14
C ASN A 431 8.08 23.02 -2.02
N LYS A 432 7.62 22.90 -0.77
CA LYS A 432 8.50 22.64 0.38
C LYS A 432 9.09 21.22 0.34
N MET A 433 8.28 20.23 -0.01
CA MET A 433 8.64 18.82 0.12
C MET A 433 9.10 18.18 -1.19
N SER A 434 9.24 18.97 -2.26
CA SER A 434 9.74 18.50 -3.55
C SER A 434 10.45 19.58 -4.36
N ASN A 435 11.08 19.18 -5.45
CA ASN A 435 11.63 20.11 -6.44
C ASN A 435 10.73 20.30 -7.67
N PHE A 436 9.51 19.76 -7.68
CA PHE A 436 8.60 19.79 -8.83
C PHE A 436 8.20 21.20 -9.26
N CYS A 437 8.09 22.15 -8.31
CA CYS A 437 7.67 23.51 -8.61
C CYS A 437 8.76 24.34 -9.32
N LYS A 438 10.03 23.92 -9.27
CA LYS A 438 11.14 24.65 -9.92
C LYS A 438 10.96 24.81 -11.43
N SER A 439 10.36 23.82 -12.10
CA SER A 439 10.11 23.79 -13.55
C SER A 439 8.62 23.87 -13.92
N CYS A 440 7.75 24.22 -12.97
CA CYS A 440 6.32 24.32 -13.21
C CYS A 440 5.93 25.67 -13.81
N THR A 441 4.95 25.69 -14.73
CA THR A 441 4.37 26.92 -15.29
C THR A 441 3.52 27.68 -14.26
N TYR A 442 3.09 27.01 -13.21
CA TYR A 442 2.28 27.58 -12.14
C TYR A 442 3.13 27.94 -10.92
N SER A 443 2.79 29.04 -10.25
CA SER A 443 3.44 29.43 -9.00
C SER A 443 2.69 28.82 -7.80
N PRO A 444 3.38 28.12 -6.89
CA PRO A 444 2.75 27.48 -5.74
C PRO A 444 2.05 28.46 -4.79
N GLU A 445 2.33 29.76 -4.86
CA GLU A 445 1.76 30.81 -4.02
C GLU A 445 0.53 31.48 -4.65
N ILE A 446 0.40 31.40 -5.99
CA ILE A 446 -0.68 32.07 -6.73
C ILE A 446 -1.91 31.15 -6.82
N ARG A 447 -3.09 31.71 -6.54
CA ARG A 447 -4.37 30.97 -6.54
C ARG A 447 -5.39 31.44 -7.57
N VAL A 448 -5.17 32.57 -8.21
CA VAL A 448 -6.04 33.15 -9.26
C VAL A 448 -5.24 33.55 -10.48
N GLY A 449 -5.88 33.54 -11.67
CA GLY A 449 -5.26 33.92 -12.95
C GLY A 449 -4.42 32.82 -13.61
N LYS A 450 -3.76 33.16 -14.70
CA LYS A 450 -3.08 32.18 -15.57
C LYS A 450 -1.97 31.37 -14.93
N GLN A 451 -1.30 31.92 -13.92
CA GLN A 451 -0.21 31.24 -13.18
C GLN A 451 -0.69 30.58 -11.89
N ALA A 452 -2.02 30.52 -11.67
CA ALA A 452 -2.58 29.92 -10.46
C ALA A 452 -2.24 28.43 -10.37
N CYS A 453 -1.63 28.04 -9.24
CA CYS A 453 -1.38 26.65 -8.95
C CYS A 453 -2.71 25.92 -8.67
N PRO A 454 -3.02 24.82 -9.39
CA PRO A 454 -4.27 24.09 -9.22
C PRO A 454 -4.45 23.56 -7.79
N PHE A 455 -3.36 23.17 -7.12
CA PHE A 455 -3.41 22.73 -5.72
C PHE A 455 -3.71 23.89 -4.75
N THR A 456 -3.15 25.08 -4.99
CA THR A 456 -3.39 26.23 -4.11
C THR A 456 -4.82 26.76 -4.29
N ALA A 457 -5.29 26.84 -5.53
CA ALA A 457 -6.68 27.18 -5.84
C ALA A 457 -7.66 26.13 -5.27
N GLY A 458 -7.39 24.85 -5.55
CA GLY A 458 -8.21 23.72 -5.07
C GLY A 458 -8.27 23.62 -3.55
N TYR A 459 -7.17 23.85 -2.84
CA TYR A 459 -7.12 23.89 -1.37
C TYR A 459 -8.10 24.92 -0.81
N TRP A 460 -8.04 26.16 -1.26
CA TRP A 460 -8.91 27.20 -0.74
C TRP A 460 -10.38 27.01 -1.11
N LYS A 461 -10.66 26.48 -2.32
CA LYS A 461 -12.02 26.08 -2.72
C LYS A 461 -12.55 24.95 -1.84
N PHE A 462 -11.72 23.94 -1.52
CA PHE A 462 -12.11 22.85 -0.62
C PHE A 462 -12.38 23.35 0.81
N ILE A 463 -11.52 24.21 1.37
CA ILE A 463 -11.73 24.82 2.69
C ILE A 463 -13.01 25.64 2.72
N HIS A 464 -13.26 26.47 1.70
CA HIS A 464 -14.47 27.28 1.61
C HIS A 464 -15.74 26.42 1.56
N ARG A 465 -15.74 25.36 0.75
CA ARG A 465 -16.90 24.46 0.60
C ARG A 465 -17.29 23.79 1.90
N ASN A 466 -16.31 23.42 2.72
CA ASN A 466 -16.52 22.67 3.96
C ASN A 466 -16.34 23.53 5.22
N GLN A 467 -16.39 24.87 5.12
CA GLN A 467 -16.01 25.77 6.19
C GLN A 467 -16.85 25.61 7.47
N ASP A 468 -18.14 25.31 7.36
CA ASP A 468 -19.02 25.20 8.52
C ASP A 468 -18.73 23.99 9.40
N GLU A 469 -18.30 22.88 8.78
CA GLU A 469 -17.81 21.71 9.48
C GLU A 469 -16.42 21.96 10.06
N PHE A 470 -15.51 22.52 9.24
CA PHE A 470 -14.11 22.71 9.63
C PHE A 470 -13.90 23.74 10.73
N LYS A 471 -14.81 24.72 10.90
CA LYS A 471 -14.83 25.61 12.06
C LYS A 471 -14.90 24.85 13.38
N LYS A 472 -15.58 23.69 13.40
CA LYS A 472 -15.78 22.87 14.60
C LYS A 472 -14.60 21.93 14.89
N ASN A 473 -13.67 21.76 13.94
CA ASN A 473 -12.51 20.88 14.08
C ASN A 473 -11.24 21.70 14.38
N PRO A 474 -10.70 21.65 15.62
CA PRO A 474 -9.55 22.47 16.03
C PRO A 474 -8.27 22.23 15.23
N ARG A 475 -8.16 21.07 14.55
CA ARG A 475 -6.98 20.73 13.74
C ARG A 475 -6.97 21.35 12.35
N ILE A 476 -8.11 21.91 11.87
CA ILE A 476 -8.22 22.53 10.54
C ILE A 476 -8.91 23.90 10.59
N SER A 477 -9.52 24.31 11.71
CA SER A 477 -10.23 25.59 11.87
C SER A 477 -9.38 26.81 11.53
N GLN A 478 -8.07 26.76 11.76
CA GLN A 478 -7.13 27.83 11.38
C GLN A 478 -7.17 28.14 9.88
N ALA A 479 -7.35 27.12 9.04
CA ALA A 479 -7.47 27.32 7.59
C ALA A 479 -8.77 28.08 7.24
N VAL A 480 -9.87 27.82 7.96
CA VAL A 480 -11.14 28.55 7.77
C VAL A 480 -11.00 30.02 8.14
N TYR A 481 -10.34 30.36 9.24
CA TYR A 481 -10.04 31.74 9.58
C TYR A 481 -9.12 32.42 8.56
N GLY A 482 -8.30 31.62 7.85
CA GLY A 482 -7.50 32.07 6.72
C GLY A 482 -8.33 32.59 5.54
N LEU A 483 -9.53 32.02 5.28
CA LEU A 483 -10.42 32.46 4.19
C LEU A 483 -10.79 33.95 4.29
N ALA A 484 -11.08 34.44 5.48
CA ALA A 484 -11.45 35.84 5.71
C ALA A 484 -10.33 36.84 5.37
N ARG A 485 -9.09 36.36 5.23
CA ARG A 485 -7.93 37.20 4.88
C ARG A 485 -7.65 37.21 3.37
N LEU A 486 -8.35 36.40 2.59
CA LEU A 486 -8.18 36.32 1.14
C LEU A 486 -8.95 37.46 0.46
N LYS A 487 -8.22 38.45 -0.05
CA LYS A 487 -8.81 39.60 -0.77
C LYS A 487 -9.43 39.21 -2.12
N ASP A 488 -8.96 38.10 -2.70
CA ASP A 488 -9.32 37.58 -4.03
C ASP A 488 -10.23 36.34 -3.97
N LEU A 489 -10.84 36.06 -2.81
CA LEU A 489 -11.70 34.89 -2.61
C LEU A 489 -12.87 34.84 -3.62
N SER A 490 -13.53 35.99 -3.89
CA SER A 490 -14.63 36.06 -4.84
C SER A 490 -14.19 35.71 -6.27
N VAL A 491 -13.03 36.18 -6.69
CA VAL A 491 -12.43 35.85 -8.01
C VAL A 491 -12.10 34.36 -8.05
N LEU A 492 -11.43 33.84 -7.01
CA LEU A 492 -11.08 32.42 -6.90
C LEU A 492 -12.29 31.50 -7.06
N LEU A 493 -13.42 31.84 -6.45
CA LEU A 493 -14.62 31.01 -6.50
C LEU A 493 -15.34 31.05 -7.86
N GLN A 494 -15.18 32.12 -8.62
CA GLN A 494 -15.74 32.30 -9.96
C GLN A 494 -14.87 31.68 -11.06
N GLU A 495 -13.55 31.68 -10.87
CA GLU A 495 -12.65 31.10 -11.87
C GLU A 495 -12.79 29.59 -11.97
N LYS A 496 -12.90 29.06 -13.21
CA LYS A 496 -12.63 27.63 -13.45
C LYS A 496 -11.16 27.38 -13.09
N SER A 497 -10.92 26.51 -12.15
CA SER A 497 -9.55 26.13 -11.78
C SER A 497 -8.79 25.61 -13.01
N ASN A 498 -7.50 25.87 -13.12
CA ASN A 498 -6.60 25.12 -13.99
C ASN A 498 -6.60 23.68 -13.46
N GLU A 499 -7.50 22.85 -13.99
CA GLU A 499 -7.80 21.52 -13.40
C GLU A 499 -6.76 20.47 -13.76
N LYS A 500 -5.79 20.77 -14.64
CA LYS A 500 -4.86 19.77 -15.18
C LYS A 500 -3.40 20.20 -15.07
#